data_41200cc148829df3498f282d78de394c
#
_entry.id   41200cc148829df3498f282d78de394c
#
_cell.length_a   1.000
_cell.length_b   1.000
_cell.length_c   1.000
_cell.angle_alpha   90.00
_cell.angle_beta   90.00
_cell.angle_gamma   90.00
#
_symmetry.space_group_name_H-M   'P 1'
#
loop_
_entity.id
_entity.type
_entity.pdbx_description
1 polymer ?
#
loop_
_entity_poly.entity_id
_entity_poly.type
_entity_poly.pdbx_seq_one_letter_code
_entity_poly.pdbx_strand_id
1 'polypeptide(L)'
;KRVVEELASRILERRGDLGEDQATDLAETVLQGGAGIKLEKPRKKKGDETDDDRAKQSQYLLFLGNRQYGQLADIAIEAADTENPTKTIKGDKKRIKQIVSNDRSIDVALFGRMVADDTNLNVDACAQVAHAISVQTVEPESDFFTAVDDNQRNGGEDEAGDAGAAMMGQIEFNA
;
A
#
# COMPACT_ATOMS: atom_id res chain seq x y z
N LYS A 1 -2.99 -1.35 -0.08
CA LYS A 1 -3.78 -0.43 0.74
C LYS A 1 -3.22 -0.24 2.15
N ARG A 2 -2.44 -1.17 2.68
CA ARG A 2 -1.92 -1.19 4.07
C ARG A 2 -0.63 -0.39 4.28
N VAL A 3 -0.47 0.69 3.53
CA VAL A 3 0.76 1.51 3.57
C VAL A 3 1.01 2.15 4.95
N VAL A 4 -0.04 2.43 5.71
CA VAL A 4 0.07 2.98 7.07
C VAL A 4 0.61 1.93 8.03
N GLU A 5 0.02 0.73 8.03
CA GLU A 5 0.44 -0.39 8.88
C GLU A 5 1.91 -0.75 8.62
N GLU A 6 2.31 -0.87 7.34
CA GLU A 6 3.69 -1.17 6.97
C GLU A 6 4.66 -0.07 7.43
N LEU A 7 4.31 1.20 7.26
CA LEU A 7 5.15 2.29 7.71
C LEU A 7 5.25 2.36 9.24
N ALA A 8 4.14 2.16 9.94
CA ALA A 8 4.11 2.12 11.41
C ALA A 8 4.98 0.96 11.95
N SER A 9 4.88 -0.24 11.35
CA SER A 9 5.75 -1.38 11.69
C SER A 9 7.23 -1.02 11.54
N ARG A 10 7.62 -0.35 10.44
CA ARG A 10 9.02 0.07 10.22
C ARG A 10 9.50 1.12 11.22
N ILE A 11 8.60 2.00 11.67
CA ILE A 11 8.91 2.97 12.74
C ILE A 11 9.17 2.23 14.05
N LEU A 12 8.29 1.28 14.42
CA LEU A 12 8.42 0.50 15.65
C LEU A 12 9.66 -0.42 15.66
N GLU A 13 10.01 -1.04 14.53
CA GLU A 13 11.25 -1.83 14.41
C GLU A 13 12.51 -1.03 14.75
N ARG A 14 12.53 0.27 14.48
CA ARG A 14 13.68 1.16 14.70
C ARG A 14 13.59 1.96 15.99
N ARG A 15 12.39 2.21 16.46
CA ARG A 15 12.07 2.98 17.66
C ARG A 15 11.05 2.23 18.51
N GLY A 16 11.49 1.14 19.13
CA GLY A 16 10.65 0.30 19.99
C GLY A 16 10.19 0.96 21.30
N ASP A 17 10.65 2.18 21.57
CA ASP A 17 10.20 3.01 22.69
C ASP A 17 8.89 3.77 22.39
N LEU A 18 8.52 3.88 21.11
CA LEU A 18 7.24 4.49 20.70
C LEU A 18 6.09 3.50 20.88
N GLY A 19 4.93 4.01 21.31
CA GLY A 19 3.70 3.22 21.33
C GLY A 19 3.14 2.98 19.91
N GLU A 20 2.35 1.90 19.75
CA GLU A 20 1.72 1.55 18.46
C GLU A 20 0.86 2.68 17.90
N ASP A 21 0.06 3.34 18.77
CA ASP A 21 -0.77 4.48 18.37
C ASP A 21 0.07 5.65 17.88
N GLN A 22 1.17 5.94 18.57
CA GLN A 22 2.08 7.01 18.19
C GLN A 22 2.76 6.74 16.84
N ALA A 23 3.21 5.51 16.62
CA ALA A 23 3.81 5.12 15.34
C ALA A 23 2.81 5.19 14.19
N THR A 24 1.55 4.81 14.46
CA THR A 24 0.45 4.90 13.49
C THR A 24 0.12 6.34 13.14
N ASP A 25 0.01 7.23 14.13
CA ASP A 25 -0.24 8.67 13.94
C ASP A 25 0.89 9.34 13.13
N LEU A 26 2.15 8.99 13.42
CA LEU A 26 3.29 9.47 12.66
C LEU A 26 3.25 8.98 11.21
N ALA A 27 2.96 7.69 11.00
CA ALA A 27 2.83 7.11 9.67
C ALA A 27 1.71 7.79 8.86
N GLU A 28 0.54 8.00 9.45
CA GLU A 28 -0.57 8.74 8.84
C GLU A 28 -0.16 10.17 8.49
N THR A 29 0.51 10.86 9.41
CA THR A 29 0.95 12.24 9.20
C THR A 29 1.96 12.34 8.04
N VAL A 30 2.91 11.42 7.95
CA VAL A 30 3.89 11.37 6.86
C VAL A 30 3.20 11.11 5.52
N LEU A 31 2.31 10.12 5.46
CA LEU A 31 1.63 9.73 4.22
C LEU A 31 0.60 10.78 3.78
N GLN A 32 -0.25 11.24 4.68
CA GLN A 32 -1.30 12.19 4.36
C GLN A 32 -0.79 13.63 4.32
N GLY A 33 -0.11 14.08 5.38
CA GLY A 33 0.36 15.46 5.52
C GLY A 33 1.59 15.76 4.66
N GLY A 34 2.53 14.81 4.58
CA GLY A 34 3.77 14.92 3.85
C GLY A 34 3.63 14.56 2.38
N ALA A 35 3.26 13.34 2.08
CA ALA A 35 3.15 12.83 0.71
C ALA A 35 1.88 13.31 -0.02
N GLY A 36 0.81 13.60 0.71
CA GLY A 36 -0.48 14.00 0.13
C GLY A 36 -1.35 12.81 -0.29
N ILE A 37 -1.05 11.62 0.24
CA ILE A 37 -1.80 10.39 -0.04
C ILE A 37 -3.14 10.46 0.71
N LYS A 38 -4.25 10.23 0.01
CA LYS A 38 -5.57 10.17 0.64
C LYS A 38 -5.73 8.87 1.41
N LEU A 39 -6.02 9.01 2.71
CA LEU A 39 -6.27 7.91 3.62
C LEU A 39 -7.75 7.90 4.01
N GLU A 40 -8.31 6.70 4.13
CA GLU A 40 -9.69 6.47 4.57
C GLU A 40 -9.73 5.37 5.63
N LYS A 41 -10.73 5.41 6.50
CA LYS A 41 -10.98 4.31 7.43
C LYS A 41 -11.41 3.06 6.65
N PRO A 42 -10.96 1.86 7.07
CA PRO A 42 -11.46 0.61 6.49
C PRO A 42 -12.99 0.55 6.57
N ARG A 43 -13.62 -0.05 5.55
CA ARG A 43 -15.08 -0.24 5.60
C ARG A 43 -15.45 -1.21 6.71
N LYS A 44 -16.41 -0.83 7.56
CA LYS A 44 -16.97 -1.74 8.57
C LYS A 44 -17.67 -2.91 7.88
N LYS A 45 -17.35 -4.12 8.30
CA LYS A 45 -18.14 -5.30 7.90
C LYS A 45 -19.51 -5.23 8.59
N LYS A 46 -20.55 -5.72 7.90
CA LYS A 46 -21.92 -5.74 8.45
C LYS A 46 -21.97 -6.70 9.63
N GLY A 47 -22.10 -6.17 10.86
CA GLY A 47 -22.11 -6.92 12.12
C GLY A 47 -20.95 -6.62 13.08
N ASP A 48 -20.00 -5.80 12.70
CA ASP A 48 -18.89 -5.38 13.54
C ASP A 48 -19.32 -4.16 14.38
N GLU A 49 -19.68 -4.39 15.64
CA GLU A 49 -20.06 -3.34 16.59
C GLU A 49 -18.84 -2.76 17.35
N THR A 50 -17.65 -3.34 17.12
CA THR A 50 -16.43 -2.88 17.76
C THR A 50 -15.96 -1.56 17.16
N ASP A 51 -15.49 -0.67 18.01
CA ASP A 51 -14.83 0.57 17.59
C ASP A 51 -13.62 0.17 16.72
N ASP A 52 -13.63 0.66 15.49
CA ASP A 52 -12.67 0.22 14.47
C ASP A 52 -11.32 0.92 14.68
N ASP A 53 -10.50 0.30 15.51
CA ASP A 53 -9.15 0.77 15.88
C ASP A 53 -8.09 0.46 14.81
N ARG A 54 -8.53 -0.02 13.65
CA ARG A 54 -7.65 -0.34 12.53
C ARG A 54 -7.07 0.93 11.90
N ALA A 55 -5.77 0.89 11.57
CA ALA A 55 -5.08 1.96 10.86
C ALA A 55 -5.81 2.32 9.56
N LYS A 56 -5.77 3.60 9.19
CA LYS A 56 -6.32 4.07 7.93
C LYS A 56 -5.61 3.40 6.76
N GLN A 57 -6.33 3.20 5.68
CA GLN A 57 -5.83 2.61 4.45
C GLN A 57 -5.77 3.67 3.34
N SER A 58 -4.86 3.50 2.39
CA SER A 58 -4.87 4.36 1.20
C SER A 58 -6.15 4.11 0.39
N GLN A 59 -6.77 5.17 -0.08
CA GLN A 59 -7.98 5.12 -0.90
C GLN A 59 -7.74 4.29 -2.18
N TYR A 60 -6.58 4.42 -2.78
CA TYR A 60 -6.15 3.67 -3.95
C TYR A 60 -5.00 2.73 -3.61
N LEU A 61 -4.77 1.72 -4.47
CA LEU A 61 -3.58 0.88 -4.39
C LEU A 61 -2.35 1.73 -4.63
N LEU A 62 -1.42 1.67 -3.69
CA LEU A 62 -0.13 2.33 -3.77
C LEU A 62 0.96 1.31 -3.45
N PHE A 63 1.94 1.22 -4.33
CA PHE A 63 3.13 0.39 -4.16
C PHE A 63 4.32 1.29 -3.87
N LEU A 64 4.96 1.05 -2.74
CA LEU A 64 6.20 1.69 -2.31
C LEU A 64 7.26 0.61 -2.10
N GLY A 65 8.47 0.91 -2.50
CA GLY A 65 9.60 0.02 -2.27
C GLY A 65 10.09 0.05 -0.82
N ASN A 66 10.76 -1.03 -0.38
CA ASN A 66 11.31 -1.13 0.98
C ASN A 66 12.23 0.06 1.35
N ARG A 67 12.99 0.55 0.38
CA ARG A 67 13.86 1.71 0.57
C ARG A 67 13.06 2.99 0.83
N GLN A 68 11.96 3.19 0.12
CA GLN A 68 11.05 4.31 0.33
C GLN A 68 10.44 4.27 1.74
N TYR A 69 9.95 3.10 2.18
CA TYR A 69 9.47 2.94 3.54
C TYR A 69 10.54 3.26 4.57
N GLY A 70 11.78 2.79 4.35
CA GLY A 70 12.90 3.11 5.23
C GLY A 70 13.15 4.60 5.38
N GLN A 71 13.20 5.33 4.26
CA GLN A 71 13.42 6.79 4.26
C GLN A 71 12.24 7.56 4.85
N LEU A 72 11.01 7.11 4.64
CA LEU A 72 9.83 7.71 5.26
C LEU A 72 9.79 7.48 6.77
N ALA A 73 10.22 6.29 7.22
CA ALA A 73 10.34 5.98 8.64
C ALA A 73 11.42 6.85 9.32
N ASP A 74 12.55 7.11 8.66
CA ASP A 74 13.60 8.01 9.17
C ASP A 74 13.04 9.42 9.41
N ILE A 75 12.27 9.96 8.47
CA ILE A 75 11.61 11.27 8.63
C ILE A 75 10.60 11.28 9.78
N ALA A 76 9.82 10.19 9.91
CA ALA A 76 8.86 10.07 11.01
C ALA A 76 9.57 10.06 12.38
N ILE A 77 10.68 9.34 12.48
CA ILE A 77 11.50 9.23 13.69
C ILE A 77 12.17 10.58 14.02
N GLU A 78 12.77 11.24 13.02
CA GLU A 78 13.33 12.58 13.18
C GLU A 78 12.27 13.57 13.71
N ALA A 79 11.05 13.47 13.20
CA ALA A 79 9.96 14.33 13.63
C ALA A 79 9.45 13.98 15.04
N ALA A 80 9.46 12.71 15.44
CA ALA A 80 9.00 12.27 16.76
C ALA A 80 9.77 12.92 17.90
N ASP A 81 11.05 13.24 17.68
CA ASP A 81 11.92 13.88 18.68
C ASP A 81 11.72 15.40 18.76
N THR A 82 10.80 15.99 18.01
CA THR A 82 10.52 17.42 18.00
C THR A 82 9.29 17.79 18.85
N GLU A 83 9.20 19.03 19.31
CA GLU A 83 8.04 19.53 20.07
C GLU A 83 6.72 19.42 19.27
N ASN A 84 6.78 19.48 17.94
CA ASN A 84 5.59 19.39 17.09
C ASN A 84 5.87 18.56 15.85
N PRO A 85 5.73 17.21 15.94
CA PRO A 85 5.98 16.29 14.85
C PRO A 85 5.21 16.63 13.56
N THR A 86 3.94 16.98 13.70
CA THR A 86 3.08 17.33 12.56
C THR A 86 3.60 18.54 11.78
N LYS A 87 4.11 19.55 12.48
CA LYS A 87 4.66 20.76 11.83
C LYS A 87 5.97 20.45 11.13
N THR A 88 6.82 19.64 11.75
CA THR A 88 8.11 19.20 11.19
C THR A 88 7.88 18.41 9.91
N ILE A 89 6.99 17.40 9.93
CA ILE A 89 6.63 16.58 8.75
C ILE A 89 6.07 17.45 7.63
N LYS A 90 5.21 18.42 7.93
CA LYS A 90 4.68 19.35 6.92
C LYS A 90 5.78 20.26 6.34
N GLY A 91 6.80 20.59 7.11
CA GLY A 91 7.98 21.32 6.64
C GLY A 91 8.79 20.50 5.62
N ASP A 92 8.89 19.19 5.82
CA ASP A 92 9.61 18.25 4.96
C ASP A 92 8.80 17.71 3.76
N LYS A 93 7.66 18.29 3.49
CA LYS A 93 6.75 17.86 2.42
C LYS A 93 7.43 17.68 1.05
N LYS A 94 8.38 18.55 0.71
CA LYS A 94 9.12 18.45 -0.55
C LYS A 94 10.02 17.21 -0.58
N ARG A 95 10.74 16.94 0.52
CA ARG A 95 11.62 15.77 0.69
C ARG A 95 10.79 14.49 0.64
N ILE A 96 9.67 14.43 1.35
CA ILE A 96 8.76 13.29 1.38
C ILE A 96 8.20 12.99 -0.03
N LYS A 97 7.74 14.00 -0.75
CA LYS A 97 7.25 13.83 -2.13
C LYS A 97 8.33 13.32 -3.08
N GLN A 98 9.56 13.80 -2.94
CA GLN A 98 10.68 13.30 -3.73
C GLN A 98 10.97 11.82 -3.45
N ILE A 99 10.93 11.39 -2.19
CA ILE A 99 11.11 9.98 -1.82
C ILE A 99 10.04 9.13 -2.50
N VAL A 100 8.78 9.52 -2.38
CA VAL A 100 7.65 8.74 -2.94
C VAL A 100 7.69 8.67 -4.47
N SER A 101 8.19 9.71 -5.15
CA SER A 101 8.21 9.77 -6.62
C SER A 101 9.46 9.19 -7.27
N ASN A 102 10.63 9.36 -6.64
CA ASN A 102 11.93 9.13 -7.31
C ASN A 102 12.59 7.78 -6.99
N ASP A 103 12.29 7.17 -5.85
CA ASP A 103 12.90 5.91 -5.46
C ASP A 103 12.00 4.75 -5.91
N ARG A 104 12.40 4.04 -6.96
CA ARG A 104 11.61 2.99 -7.60
C ARG A 104 12.20 1.62 -7.29
N SER A 105 11.35 0.70 -6.86
CA SER A 105 11.73 -0.71 -6.77
C SER A 105 11.86 -1.32 -8.16
N ILE A 106 12.56 -2.45 -8.26
CA ILE A 106 12.72 -3.20 -9.52
C ILE A 106 11.35 -3.57 -10.11
N ASP A 107 10.41 -4.00 -9.26
CA ASP A 107 9.06 -4.37 -9.70
C ASP A 107 8.30 -3.19 -10.31
N VAL A 108 8.39 -2.01 -9.68
CA VAL A 108 7.78 -0.78 -10.23
C VAL A 108 8.46 -0.36 -11.53
N ALA A 109 9.77 -0.55 -11.67
CA ALA A 109 10.46 -0.25 -12.91
C ALA A 109 10.06 -1.21 -14.04
N LEU A 110 9.92 -2.51 -13.74
CA LEU A 110 9.57 -3.52 -14.73
C LEU A 110 8.10 -3.44 -15.16
N PHE A 111 7.18 -3.38 -14.19
CA PHE A 111 5.74 -3.53 -14.42
C PHE A 111 4.96 -2.22 -14.40
N GLY A 112 5.63 -1.13 -14.08
CA GLY A 112 5.00 0.18 -13.96
C GLY A 112 4.22 0.35 -12.65
N ARG A 113 3.70 1.55 -12.47
CA ARG A 113 2.80 1.90 -11.37
C ARG A 113 1.79 2.93 -11.85
N MET A 114 0.53 2.65 -11.60
CA MET A 114 -0.56 3.61 -11.83
C MET A 114 -1.16 3.99 -10.49
N VAL A 115 -1.23 5.29 -10.22
CA VAL A 115 -1.90 5.87 -9.07
C VAL A 115 -2.98 6.80 -9.60
N ALA A 116 -4.25 6.42 -9.41
CA ALA A 116 -5.39 7.14 -9.99
C ALA A 116 -5.55 8.57 -9.47
N ASP A 117 -5.09 8.83 -8.24
CA ASP A 117 -5.28 10.10 -7.54
C ASP A 117 -4.12 11.09 -7.72
N ASP A 118 -2.94 10.60 -8.08
CA ASP A 118 -1.76 11.43 -8.35
C ASP A 118 -0.96 10.88 -9.54
N THR A 119 -1.19 11.46 -10.70
CA THR A 119 -0.52 11.06 -11.95
C THR A 119 0.99 11.28 -11.94
N ASN A 120 1.50 12.15 -11.04
CA ASN A 120 2.95 12.34 -10.88
C ASN A 120 3.65 11.11 -10.29
N LEU A 121 2.90 10.19 -9.69
CA LEU A 121 3.40 8.93 -9.16
C LEU A 121 3.34 7.80 -10.18
N ASN A 122 2.78 8.02 -11.37
CA ASN A 122 2.71 7.02 -12.42
C ASN A 122 4.12 6.73 -12.97
N VAL A 123 4.34 5.48 -13.30
CA VAL A 123 5.59 4.99 -13.87
C VAL A 123 5.24 4.06 -15.01
N ASP A 124 5.79 4.33 -16.19
CA ASP A 124 5.66 3.45 -17.35
C ASP A 124 6.47 2.17 -17.12
N ALA A 125 5.92 1.04 -17.54
CA ALA A 125 6.59 -0.25 -17.49
C ALA A 125 7.75 -0.31 -18.48
N CYS A 126 8.90 -0.87 -18.06
CA CYS A 126 10.02 -1.17 -18.96
C CYS A 126 9.86 -2.54 -19.62
N ALA A 127 9.02 -3.43 -19.10
CA ALA A 127 8.78 -4.75 -19.65
C ALA A 127 7.50 -4.76 -20.49
N GLN A 128 7.56 -5.41 -21.63
CA GLN A 128 6.40 -5.71 -22.46
C GLN A 128 6.24 -7.22 -22.57
N VAL A 129 5.04 -7.71 -22.30
CA VAL A 129 4.68 -9.11 -22.47
C VAL A 129 3.69 -9.19 -23.62
N ALA A 130 4.11 -9.78 -24.73
CA ALA A 130 3.22 -10.01 -25.88
C ALA A 130 2.19 -11.08 -25.52
N HIS A 131 0.96 -10.91 -26.01
CA HIS A 131 -0.04 -11.96 -25.91
C HIS A 131 0.40 -13.17 -26.75
N ALA A 132 0.30 -14.37 -26.17
CA ALA A 132 0.42 -15.59 -26.92
C ALA A 132 -0.77 -15.72 -27.87
N ILE A 133 -0.52 -16.16 -29.08
CA ILE A 133 -1.55 -16.38 -30.12
C ILE A 133 -1.52 -17.85 -30.48
N SER A 134 -2.64 -18.55 -30.36
CA SER A 134 -2.74 -19.93 -30.79
C SER A 134 -2.72 -20.01 -32.33
N VAL A 135 -2.11 -21.06 -32.83
CA VAL A 135 -2.06 -21.35 -34.29
C VAL A 135 -3.03 -22.44 -34.71
N GLN A 136 -3.85 -22.91 -33.80
CA GLN A 136 -4.85 -23.97 -34.01
C GLN A 136 -6.22 -23.47 -33.55
N THR A 137 -7.28 -24.21 -33.98
CA THR A 137 -8.64 -23.92 -33.53
C THR A 137 -8.73 -24.18 -32.03
N VAL A 138 -9.31 -23.23 -31.30
CA VAL A 138 -9.53 -23.31 -29.87
C VAL A 138 -10.99 -22.95 -29.57
N GLU A 139 -11.53 -23.50 -28.47
CA GLU A 139 -12.83 -23.14 -27.96
C GLU A 139 -12.66 -22.14 -26.82
N PRO A 140 -13.57 -21.14 -26.70
CA PRO A 140 -13.51 -20.20 -25.58
C PRO A 140 -13.74 -20.92 -24.25
N GLU A 141 -12.88 -20.68 -23.28
CA GLU A 141 -13.03 -21.16 -21.91
C GLU A 141 -13.12 -19.98 -20.94
N SER A 142 -13.90 -20.16 -19.89
CA SER A 142 -14.02 -19.17 -18.83
C SER A 142 -13.36 -19.69 -17.56
N ASP A 143 -12.52 -18.87 -16.93
CA ASP A 143 -11.88 -19.23 -15.68
C ASP A 143 -11.99 -18.10 -14.67
N PHE A 144 -11.91 -18.46 -13.39
CA PHE A 144 -11.84 -17.51 -12.29
C PHE A 144 -10.40 -17.31 -11.87
N PHE A 145 -10.04 -16.07 -11.67
CA PHE A 145 -8.75 -15.76 -11.08
C PHE A 145 -8.91 -14.99 -9.77
N THR A 146 -8.00 -15.21 -8.85
CA THR A 146 -7.89 -14.47 -7.60
C THR A 146 -6.47 -13.96 -7.41
N ALA A 147 -6.34 -12.73 -6.93
CA ALA A 147 -5.07 -12.23 -6.42
C ALA A 147 -5.07 -12.40 -4.90
N VAL A 148 -4.16 -13.21 -4.39
CA VAL A 148 -4.02 -13.50 -2.95
C VAL A 148 -3.24 -12.38 -2.27
N ASP A 149 -3.77 -11.87 -1.16
CA ASP A 149 -3.04 -10.98 -0.26
C ASP A 149 -2.42 -11.83 0.86
N ASP A 150 -1.12 -12.12 0.73
CA ASP A 150 -0.37 -12.96 1.69
C ASP A 150 -0.37 -12.39 3.12
N ASN A 151 -0.61 -11.09 3.27
CA ASN A 151 -0.67 -10.44 4.58
C ASN A 151 -2.03 -10.59 5.28
N GLN A 152 -3.06 -11.12 4.61
CA GLN A 152 -4.36 -11.39 5.23
C GLN A 152 -4.40 -12.67 6.06
N ARG A 153 -3.40 -13.53 5.98
CA ARG A 153 -3.35 -14.83 6.68
C ARG A 153 -3.34 -14.74 8.21
N ASN A 154 -3.11 -13.56 8.79
CA ASN A 154 -3.04 -13.36 10.24
C ASN A 154 -4.36 -12.92 10.90
N GLY A 155 -5.43 -12.80 10.16
CA GLY A 155 -6.78 -12.59 10.71
C GLY A 155 -7.45 -13.95 10.99
N GLY A 156 -7.68 -14.24 12.26
CA GLY A 156 -8.24 -15.42 12.90
C GLY A 156 -8.92 -16.52 12.08
N GLU A 157 -8.82 -17.73 12.58
CA GLU A 157 -9.27 -18.99 11.98
C GLU A 157 -10.78 -19.09 11.64
N ASP A 158 -11.59 -18.05 11.92
CA ASP A 158 -13.05 -18.11 11.85
C ASP A 158 -13.66 -17.57 10.53
N GLU A 159 -12.86 -17.10 9.57
CA GLU A 159 -13.37 -16.59 8.29
C GLU A 159 -12.93 -17.44 7.08
N ALA A 160 -13.39 -18.69 7.06
CA ALA A 160 -13.09 -19.64 5.97
C ALA A 160 -13.70 -19.25 4.60
N GLY A 161 -14.38 -18.11 4.47
CA GLY A 161 -15.09 -17.69 3.25
C GLY A 161 -14.49 -16.53 2.48
N ASP A 162 -13.57 -15.75 3.08
CA ASP A 162 -13.02 -14.53 2.46
C ASP A 162 -11.49 -14.43 2.62
N ALA A 163 -10.87 -15.58 2.87
CA ALA A 163 -9.47 -15.67 3.23
C ALA A 163 -8.57 -15.29 2.03
N GLY A 164 -8.08 -14.07 2.05
CA GLY A 164 -6.88 -13.70 1.33
C GLY A 164 -7.04 -13.24 -0.12
N ALA A 165 -8.24 -13.04 -0.63
CA ALA A 165 -8.41 -12.51 -1.98
C ALA A 165 -8.35 -10.97 -1.99
N ALA A 166 -7.28 -10.40 -2.51
CA ALA A 166 -7.18 -8.96 -2.75
C ALA A 166 -8.03 -8.51 -3.96
N MET A 167 -8.21 -9.41 -4.91
CA MET A 167 -9.01 -9.20 -6.11
C MET A 167 -9.53 -10.54 -6.61
N MET A 168 -10.76 -10.55 -7.12
CA MET A 168 -11.39 -11.71 -7.73
C MET A 168 -12.08 -11.29 -9.02
N GLY A 169 -11.93 -12.06 -10.06
CA GLY A 169 -12.55 -11.79 -11.36
C GLY A 169 -12.72 -13.04 -12.19
N GLN A 170 -13.41 -12.89 -13.30
CA GLN A 170 -13.58 -13.92 -14.32
C GLN A 170 -12.97 -13.42 -15.63
N ILE A 171 -12.25 -14.27 -16.30
CA ILE A 171 -11.66 -14.03 -17.61
C ILE A 171 -12.13 -15.10 -18.58
N GLU A 172 -12.41 -14.70 -19.81
CA GLU A 172 -12.61 -15.62 -20.92
C GLU A 172 -11.33 -15.65 -21.76
N PHE A 173 -10.88 -16.84 -22.09
CA PHE A 173 -9.71 -17.01 -22.92
C PHE A 173 -9.93 -18.14 -23.92
N ASN A 174 -9.19 -18.10 -25.00
CA ASN A 174 -9.14 -19.17 -25.99
C ASN A 174 -7.92 -20.02 -25.69
N ALA A 175 -8.14 -21.23 -25.23
CA ALA A 175 -7.10 -22.20 -24.86
C ALA A 175 -6.53 -22.95 -26.08
#